data_57dbf4dc685e12c1da9b19ca29a4b2ad
#
_entry.id   57dbf4dc685e12c1da9b19ca29a4b2ad
#
_cell.length_a   1.000
_cell.length_b   1.000
_cell.length_c   1.000
_cell.angle_alpha   90.00
_cell.angle_beta   90.00
_cell.angle_gamma   90.00
#
_symmetry.space_group_name_H-M   'P 1'
#
loop_
_entity.id
_entity.type
_entity.pdbx_description
1 polymer ?
#
loop_
_entity_poly.entity_id
_entity_poly.type
_entity_poly.pdbx_seq_one_letter_code
_entity_poly.pdbx_strand_id
1 'polypeptide(L)'
;MKRKQVIAFVSAAALAVTSLAGCGKTEEKTEKTTVSDAEETAKEDLPLSKYPETVTVHLGGSMNPNAKLEDGKTYDDNVYLDLLKKDLNIDVEYDWVTSSSDYDEKMNLCIGSNTVPELMNVNATQYRALLKYDMIQPLDEYYEDYASDTLKGYVESGGEELRKCITNDKGEMMAIPAPSMMVGEMNEMWIRQDWLENLGLEVPRTWDELAAVAEAFVTQDPDGNGEDDTIGILGPGNSNHINDIGDNQFGLDPLFCSFQSY
;
A
#
# COMPACT_ATOMS: atom_id res chain seq x y z
N MET A 1 21.21 -26.27 -6.78
CA MET A 1 20.65 -27.64 -6.79
C MET A 1 19.23 -27.54 -7.32
N LYS A 2 18.92 -28.19 -8.43
CA LYS A 2 17.61 -28.08 -9.12
C LYS A 2 16.52 -28.76 -8.29
N ARG A 3 15.50 -28.03 -7.82
CA ARG A 3 14.28 -28.61 -7.27
C ARG A 3 13.39 -29.07 -8.43
N LYS A 4 13.11 -30.36 -8.47
CA LYS A 4 12.22 -30.98 -9.45
C LYS A 4 10.77 -30.78 -9.03
N GLN A 5 10.00 -30.18 -9.91
CA GLN A 5 8.53 -30.18 -9.83
C GLN A 5 8.02 -31.60 -10.01
N VAL A 6 7.13 -32.01 -9.12
CA VAL A 6 6.36 -33.27 -9.25
C VAL A 6 4.96 -32.89 -9.72
N ILE A 7 4.70 -33.07 -11.00
CA ILE A 7 3.35 -32.97 -11.57
C ILE A 7 2.74 -34.36 -11.46
N ALA A 8 1.67 -34.49 -10.68
CA ALA A 8 0.87 -35.71 -10.61
C ALA A 8 -0.30 -35.65 -11.59
N PHE A 9 -0.23 -36.42 -12.67
CA PHE A 9 -1.37 -36.68 -13.56
C PHE A 9 -2.29 -37.70 -12.90
N VAL A 10 -3.57 -37.36 -12.74
CA VAL A 10 -4.64 -38.32 -12.43
C VAL A 10 -5.49 -38.48 -13.68
N SER A 11 -5.44 -39.67 -14.25
CA SER A 11 -6.19 -40.08 -15.43
C SER A 11 -7.64 -40.40 -15.07
N ALA A 12 -8.59 -39.76 -15.74
CA ALA A 12 -10.02 -40.09 -15.66
C ALA A 12 -10.33 -41.29 -16.53
N ALA A 13 -10.91 -42.31 -15.94
CA ALA A 13 -11.51 -43.44 -16.67
C ALA A 13 -13.03 -43.21 -16.84
N ALA A 14 -13.45 -43.09 -18.10
CA ALA A 14 -14.86 -43.01 -18.47
C ALA A 14 -15.48 -44.39 -18.43
N LEU A 15 -16.67 -44.54 -17.84
CA LEU A 15 -17.56 -45.68 -18.02
C LEU A 15 -18.95 -45.18 -18.41
N ALA A 16 -19.30 -45.43 -19.66
CA ALA A 16 -20.62 -45.22 -20.21
C ALA A 16 -21.52 -46.43 -19.83
N VAL A 17 -22.74 -46.13 -19.39
CA VAL A 17 -23.85 -47.11 -19.41
C VAL A 17 -25.09 -46.42 -19.97
N THR A 18 -25.59 -47.04 -21.03
CA THR A 18 -26.76 -46.67 -21.84
C THR A 18 -28.06 -47.28 -21.30
N SER A 19 -29.18 -46.63 -21.69
CA SER A 19 -30.55 -47.13 -21.93
C SER A 19 -31.51 -47.16 -20.74
N LEU A 20 -32.80 -46.88 -20.83
CA LEU A 20 -33.82 -47.03 -21.88
C LEU A 20 -35.09 -46.24 -21.48
N ALA A 21 -35.86 -45.97 -22.50
CA ALA A 21 -37.10 -45.22 -22.55
C ALA A 21 -38.25 -45.71 -21.65
N GLY A 22 -39.14 -44.79 -21.28
CA GLY A 22 -40.47 -45.11 -20.75
C GLY A 22 -41.38 -43.87 -20.76
N CYS A 23 -42.36 -43.91 -21.68
CA CYS A 23 -43.39 -42.90 -21.91
C CYS A 23 -44.50 -42.96 -20.85
N GLY A 24 -45.09 -41.80 -20.46
CA GLY A 24 -46.37 -41.79 -19.78
C GLY A 24 -46.80 -40.60 -18.96
N LYS A 25 -47.64 -39.77 -19.56
CA LYS A 25 -48.77 -38.95 -19.03
C LYS A 25 -48.56 -37.84 -17.99
N THR A 26 -48.93 -36.68 -18.46
CA THR A 26 -49.33 -35.40 -17.86
C THR A 26 -50.19 -35.49 -16.60
N GLU A 27 -49.78 -34.77 -15.54
CA GLU A 27 -50.67 -34.08 -14.60
C GLU A 27 -49.96 -32.86 -13.98
N GLU A 28 -50.62 -31.72 -14.07
CA GLU A 28 -50.22 -30.45 -13.52
C GLU A 28 -50.18 -30.50 -11.98
N LYS A 29 -49.06 -30.17 -11.38
CA LYS A 29 -48.98 -29.76 -9.97
C LYS A 29 -47.83 -28.75 -9.77
N THR A 30 -48.24 -27.63 -9.24
CA THR A 30 -47.47 -26.50 -8.74
C THR A 30 -46.17 -26.93 -8.07
N GLU A 31 -45.02 -26.67 -8.71
CA GLU A 31 -43.70 -26.93 -8.14
C GLU A 31 -43.23 -25.71 -7.33
N LYS A 32 -43.04 -25.98 -6.06
CA LYS A 32 -42.11 -25.23 -5.24
C LYS A 32 -40.73 -25.46 -5.85
N THR A 33 -40.10 -24.38 -6.29
CA THR A 33 -38.70 -24.38 -6.73
C THR A 33 -37.81 -24.70 -5.52
N THR A 34 -37.46 -25.97 -5.37
CA THR A 34 -36.28 -26.38 -4.61
C THR A 34 -35.07 -25.98 -5.46
N VAL A 35 -34.25 -25.10 -4.91
CA VAL A 35 -32.94 -24.82 -5.46
C VAL A 35 -32.17 -26.13 -5.41
N SER A 36 -31.98 -26.77 -6.55
CA SER A 36 -31.11 -27.90 -6.73
C SER A 36 -29.69 -27.44 -6.53
N ASP A 37 -28.96 -28.18 -5.73
CA ASP A 37 -27.49 -28.09 -5.61
C ASP A 37 -26.90 -28.13 -7.02
N ALA A 38 -26.57 -26.97 -7.56
CA ALA A 38 -25.71 -26.86 -8.72
C ALA A 38 -24.33 -27.33 -8.28
N GLU A 39 -23.84 -28.39 -8.88
CA GLU A 39 -22.43 -28.77 -8.83
C GLU A 39 -21.59 -27.52 -8.94
N GLU A 40 -20.81 -27.25 -7.88
CA GLU A 40 -19.80 -26.24 -7.85
C GLU A 40 -18.71 -26.69 -8.84
N THR A 41 -18.92 -26.38 -10.13
CA THR A 41 -17.83 -26.45 -11.10
C THR A 41 -16.76 -25.57 -10.57
N ALA A 42 -15.56 -26.12 -10.37
CA ALA A 42 -14.36 -25.40 -9.95
C ALA A 42 -14.33 -24.10 -10.74
N LYS A 43 -14.54 -22.98 -10.05
CA LYS A 43 -14.36 -21.66 -10.64
C LYS A 43 -12.88 -21.58 -11.00
N GLU A 44 -12.59 -21.39 -12.26
CA GLU A 44 -11.26 -20.99 -12.70
C GLU A 44 -10.77 -19.86 -11.80
N ASP A 45 -9.48 -19.82 -11.53
CA ASP A 45 -8.80 -18.85 -10.66
C ASP A 45 -9.12 -17.41 -11.07
N LEU A 46 -10.21 -16.88 -10.54
CA LEU A 46 -10.61 -15.50 -10.76
C LEU A 46 -9.98 -14.62 -9.67
N PRO A 47 -9.57 -13.41 -10.00
CA PRO A 47 -9.10 -12.43 -9.01
C PRO A 47 -10.12 -12.31 -7.88
N LEU A 48 -9.66 -12.33 -6.63
CA LEU A 48 -10.48 -12.27 -5.41
C LEU A 48 -11.46 -13.43 -5.22
N SER A 49 -11.32 -14.56 -5.92
CA SER A 49 -12.06 -15.76 -5.61
C SER A 49 -11.47 -16.47 -4.39
N LYS A 50 -12.34 -17.14 -3.63
CA LYS A 50 -11.92 -17.89 -2.46
C LYS A 50 -11.15 -19.14 -2.87
N TYR A 51 -9.96 -19.32 -2.30
CA TYR A 51 -9.18 -20.54 -2.53
C TYR A 51 -9.88 -21.79 -1.98
N PRO A 52 -9.87 -22.90 -2.71
CA PRO A 52 -10.50 -24.16 -2.27
C PRO A 52 -9.79 -24.74 -1.04
N GLU A 53 -8.50 -24.56 -0.93
CA GLU A 53 -7.67 -24.94 0.22
C GLU A 53 -7.11 -23.70 0.88
N THR A 54 -6.77 -23.79 2.17
CA THR A 54 -6.12 -22.67 2.86
C THR A 54 -4.75 -22.41 2.28
N VAL A 55 -4.50 -21.17 1.87
CA VAL A 55 -3.20 -20.68 1.44
C VAL A 55 -2.59 -19.89 2.59
N THR A 56 -1.41 -20.28 3.04
CA THR A 56 -0.64 -19.50 4.02
C THR A 56 0.33 -18.60 3.28
N VAL A 57 0.37 -17.33 3.68
CA VAL A 57 1.28 -16.30 3.13
C VAL A 57 2.13 -15.71 4.24
N HIS A 58 3.45 -15.71 4.04
CA HIS A 58 4.43 -15.20 5.01
C HIS A 58 4.79 -13.75 4.74
N LEU A 59 4.64 -12.89 5.76
CA LEU A 59 4.85 -11.44 5.67
C LEU A 59 5.90 -10.95 6.66
N GLY A 60 6.55 -9.83 6.32
CA GLY A 60 7.21 -8.96 7.29
C GLY A 60 6.24 -7.86 7.74
N GLY A 61 6.02 -7.73 9.04
CA GLY A 61 5.06 -6.79 9.61
C GLY A 61 5.70 -5.50 10.13
N SER A 62 5.02 -4.37 9.87
CA SER A 62 5.33 -3.07 10.46
C SER A 62 4.16 -2.58 11.31
N MET A 63 4.41 -2.24 12.55
CA MET A 63 3.40 -1.77 13.48
C MET A 63 3.73 -0.37 13.99
N ASN A 64 2.73 0.52 13.93
CA ASN A 64 2.82 1.78 14.65
C ASN A 64 2.71 1.51 16.16
N PRO A 65 3.74 1.82 16.98
CA PRO A 65 3.72 1.55 18.41
C PRO A 65 2.62 2.32 19.17
N ASN A 66 2.06 3.37 18.55
CA ASN A 66 0.97 4.16 19.11
C ASN A 66 -0.42 3.73 18.60
N ALA A 67 -0.49 2.71 17.73
CA ALA A 67 -1.77 2.20 17.25
C ALA A 67 -2.56 1.57 18.40
N LYS A 68 -3.83 1.94 18.50
CA LYS A 68 -4.78 1.32 19.44
C LYS A 68 -5.56 0.27 18.68
N LEU A 69 -5.34 -0.97 19.04
CA LEU A 69 -6.14 -2.09 18.57
C LEU A 69 -7.38 -2.24 19.48
N GLU A 70 -8.39 -2.94 18.99
CA GLU A 70 -9.55 -3.31 19.82
C GLU A 70 -9.13 -4.17 21.01
N ASP A 71 -9.91 -4.14 22.10
CA ASP A 71 -9.61 -4.89 23.32
C ASP A 71 -9.48 -6.39 23.02
N GLY A 72 -8.32 -6.94 23.36
CA GLY A 72 -7.99 -8.36 23.17
C GLY A 72 -7.50 -8.73 21.78
N LYS A 73 -7.40 -7.77 20.85
CA LYS A 73 -6.81 -7.97 19.51
C LYS A 73 -5.32 -7.64 19.50
N THR A 74 -4.62 -8.32 18.59
CA THR A 74 -3.18 -8.16 18.39
C THR A 74 -2.89 -7.88 16.91
N TYR A 75 -1.65 -7.61 16.57
CA TYR A 75 -1.26 -7.37 15.18
C TYR A 75 -1.50 -8.60 14.28
N ASP A 76 -1.32 -9.78 14.83
CA ASP A 76 -1.50 -11.08 14.20
C ASP A 76 -2.86 -11.75 14.48
N ASP A 77 -3.77 -11.06 15.20
CA ASP A 77 -5.16 -11.46 15.44
C ASP A 77 -6.07 -10.21 15.37
N ASN A 78 -6.62 -9.94 14.21
CA ASN A 78 -7.46 -8.77 13.99
C ASN A 78 -8.50 -9.01 12.90
N VAL A 79 -9.47 -8.09 12.80
CA VAL A 79 -10.61 -8.20 11.87
C VAL A 79 -10.19 -8.32 10.40
N TYR A 80 -9.06 -7.73 10.01
CA TYR A 80 -8.60 -7.78 8.62
C TYR A 80 -8.10 -9.18 8.25
N LEU A 81 -7.36 -9.83 9.15
CA LEU A 81 -6.90 -11.21 8.98
C LEU A 81 -8.09 -12.19 9.00
N ASP A 82 -9.07 -11.95 9.90
CA ASP A 82 -10.31 -12.72 9.94
C ASP A 82 -11.06 -12.65 8.60
N LEU A 83 -11.12 -11.46 7.98
CA LEU A 83 -11.75 -11.27 6.67
C LEU A 83 -10.99 -11.99 5.54
N LEU A 84 -9.66 -11.87 5.49
CA LEU A 84 -8.85 -12.59 4.52
C LEU A 84 -9.06 -14.11 4.63
N LYS A 85 -9.07 -14.64 5.85
CA LYS A 85 -9.34 -16.06 6.09
C LYS A 85 -10.73 -16.48 5.67
N LYS A 86 -11.74 -15.70 6.06
CA LYS A 86 -13.15 -15.99 5.78
C LYS A 86 -13.48 -15.90 4.31
N ASP A 87 -13.07 -14.82 3.66
CA ASP A 87 -13.53 -14.45 2.33
C ASP A 87 -12.65 -15.05 1.23
N LEU A 88 -11.35 -15.15 1.45
CA LEU A 88 -10.38 -15.64 0.47
C LEU A 88 -9.74 -16.98 0.85
N ASN A 89 -9.93 -17.48 2.06
CA ASN A 89 -9.25 -18.64 2.62
C ASN A 89 -7.71 -18.49 2.67
N ILE A 90 -7.26 -17.23 2.90
CA ILE A 90 -5.85 -16.89 3.07
C ILE A 90 -5.56 -16.78 4.56
N ASP A 91 -4.51 -17.45 5.00
CA ASP A 91 -3.93 -17.38 6.33
C ASP A 91 -2.63 -16.57 6.25
N VAL A 92 -2.53 -15.52 7.05
CA VAL A 92 -1.34 -14.67 7.07
C VAL A 92 -0.51 -15.00 8.29
N GLU A 93 0.74 -15.37 8.08
CA GLU A 93 1.72 -15.58 9.12
C GLU A 93 2.82 -14.51 9.02
N TYR A 94 3.12 -13.85 10.14
CA TYR A 94 4.19 -12.89 10.19
C TYR A 94 5.49 -13.56 10.61
N ASP A 95 6.49 -13.62 9.72
CA ASP A 95 7.83 -14.10 10.06
C ASP A 95 8.47 -13.23 11.14
N TRP A 96 8.12 -11.94 11.14
CA TRP A 96 8.50 -10.96 12.16
C TRP A 96 7.58 -9.74 12.11
N VAL A 97 7.45 -9.06 13.24
CA VAL A 97 6.79 -7.76 13.38
C VAL A 97 7.75 -6.82 14.11
N THR A 98 7.91 -5.60 13.63
CA THR A 98 8.74 -4.58 14.25
C THR A 98 8.04 -3.22 14.28
N SER A 99 8.64 -2.22 14.90
CA SER A 99 8.12 -0.85 14.81
C SER A 99 8.27 -0.32 13.39
N SER A 100 7.44 0.66 13.00
CA SER A 100 7.57 1.29 11.69
C SER A 100 8.93 1.99 11.51
N SER A 101 9.53 2.50 12.59
CA SER A 101 10.88 3.10 12.55
C SER A 101 12.00 2.10 12.30
N ASP A 102 11.82 0.84 12.67
CA ASP A 102 12.86 -0.20 12.61
C ASP A 102 12.67 -1.15 11.42
N TYR A 103 11.57 -0.96 10.66
CA TYR A 103 11.21 -1.83 9.55
C TYR A 103 12.31 -1.93 8.49
N ASP A 104 12.87 -0.83 8.08
CA ASP A 104 13.90 -0.78 7.05
C ASP A 104 15.19 -1.47 7.50
N GLU A 105 15.60 -1.30 8.75
CA GLU A 105 16.75 -1.99 9.32
C GLU A 105 16.51 -3.50 9.34
N LYS A 106 15.35 -3.93 9.80
CA LYS A 106 14.96 -5.35 9.83
C LYS A 106 14.93 -5.95 8.43
N MET A 107 14.36 -5.25 7.46
CA MET A 107 14.34 -5.69 6.06
C MET A 107 15.76 -5.81 5.48
N ASN A 108 16.64 -4.84 5.76
CA ASN A 108 18.04 -4.90 5.32
C ASN A 108 18.77 -6.12 5.90
N LEU A 109 18.49 -6.49 7.16
CA LEU A 109 19.02 -7.71 7.77
C LEU A 109 18.49 -8.97 7.07
N CYS A 110 17.20 -9.02 6.73
CA CYS A 110 16.60 -10.14 6.00
C CYS A 110 17.20 -10.30 4.61
N ILE A 111 17.40 -9.20 3.89
CA ILE A 111 18.07 -9.21 2.57
C ILE A 111 19.52 -9.73 2.71
N GLY A 112 20.26 -9.20 3.68
CA GLY A 112 21.66 -9.59 3.93
C GLY A 112 21.84 -11.05 4.34
N SER A 113 20.85 -11.64 5.02
CA SER A 113 20.85 -13.04 5.46
C SER A 113 20.14 -14.00 4.50
N ASN A 114 19.55 -13.50 3.41
CA ASN A 114 18.73 -14.27 2.47
C ASN A 114 17.52 -14.96 3.16
N THR A 115 16.85 -14.23 4.03
CA THR A 115 15.67 -14.70 4.79
C THR A 115 14.49 -13.76 4.62
N VAL A 116 14.28 -13.29 3.39
CA VAL A 116 13.15 -12.40 3.07
C VAL A 116 11.81 -13.15 3.13
N PRO A 117 10.73 -12.52 3.63
CA PRO A 117 9.39 -13.09 3.59
C PRO A 117 8.86 -13.21 2.15
N GLU A 118 7.76 -13.92 1.97
CA GLU A 118 7.15 -14.13 0.64
C GLU A 118 6.57 -12.85 0.06
N LEU A 119 5.97 -12.02 0.92
CA LEU A 119 5.46 -10.70 0.53
C LEU A 119 6.04 -9.63 1.47
N MET A 120 6.56 -8.55 0.89
CA MET A 120 7.25 -7.51 1.62
C MET A 120 7.04 -6.14 0.99
N ASN A 121 7.03 -5.11 1.81
CA ASN A 121 7.12 -3.73 1.36
C ASN A 121 8.59 -3.29 1.40
N VAL A 122 9.08 -2.68 0.34
CA VAL A 122 10.50 -2.31 0.23
C VAL A 122 10.67 -0.94 -0.40
N ASN A 123 11.69 -0.22 0.04
CA ASN A 123 12.10 1.02 -0.59
C ASN A 123 12.96 0.75 -1.85
N ALA A 124 13.24 1.79 -2.62
CA ALA A 124 14.00 1.68 -3.87
C ALA A 124 15.41 1.10 -3.71
N THR A 125 16.06 1.32 -2.56
CA THR A 125 17.40 0.76 -2.28
C THR A 125 17.32 -0.73 -2.01
N GLN A 126 16.36 -1.16 -1.22
CA GLN A 126 16.08 -2.55 -0.92
C GLN A 126 15.65 -3.31 -2.18
N TYR A 127 14.78 -2.71 -3.00
CA TYR A 127 14.36 -3.27 -4.28
C TYR A 127 15.56 -3.56 -5.21
N ARG A 128 16.49 -2.60 -5.36
CA ARG A 128 17.70 -2.81 -6.15
C ARG A 128 18.60 -3.93 -5.59
N ALA A 129 18.66 -4.07 -4.27
CA ALA A 129 19.38 -5.16 -3.64
C ALA A 129 18.74 -6.51 -3.92
N LEU A 130 17.41 -6.61 -3.83
CA LEU A 130 16.64 -7.83 -4.15
C LEU A 130 16.83 -8.24 -5.61
N LEU A 131 16.79 -7.30 -6.55
CA LEU A 131 17.11 -7.56 -7.96
C LEU A 131 18.54 -8.08 -8.15
N LYS A 132 19.51 -7.39 -7.53
CA LYS A 132 20.94 -7.75 -7.64
C LYS A 132 21.25 -9.15 -7.15
N TYR A 133 20.53 -9.60 -6.11
CA TYR A 133 20.76 -10.90 -5.49
C TYR A 133 19.79 -11.99 -5.97
N ASP A 134 18.96 -11.70 -7.00
CA ASP A 134 18.00 -12.64 -7.59
C ASP A 134 17.02 -13.22 -6.53
N MET A 135 16.52 -12.36 -5.65
CA MET A 135 15.64 -12.72 -4.52
C MET A 135 14.16 -12.58 -4.83
N ILE A 136 13.80 -11.93 -5.93
CA ILE A 136 12.43 -11.73 -6.40
C ILE A 136 12.26 -12.26 -7.82
N GLN A 137 11.03 -12.51 -8.22
CA GLN A 137 10.69 -13.12 -9.50
C GLN A 137 9.88 -12.16 -10.38
N PRO A 138 9.87 -12.36 -11.72
CA PRO A 138 9.00 -11.63 -12.62
C PRO A 138 7.52 -11.84 -12.28
N LEU A 139 6.74 -10.78 -12.42
CA LEU A 139 5.31 -10.74 -12.07
C LEU A 139 4.42 -10.54 -13.31
N ASP A 140 4.98 -10.41 -14.52
CA ASP A 140 4.23 -10.02 -15.72
C ASP A 140 3.01 -10.91 -15.98
N GLU A 141 3.18 -12.24 -15.96
CA GLU A 141 2.10 -13.19 -16.18
C GLU A 141 0.99 -13.04 -15.12
N TYR A 142 1.38 -12.97 -13.85
CA TYR A 142 0.43 -12.81 -12.75
C TYR A 142 -0.26 -11.45 -12.78
N TYR A 143 0.47 -10.40 -13.15
CA TYR A 143 -0.09 -9.06 -13.25
C TYR A 143 -1.11 -8.97 -14.39
N GLU A 144 -0.83 -9.55 -15.55
CA GLU A 144 -1.78 -9.53 -16.67
C GLU A 144 -3.04 -10.35 -16.37
N ASP A 145 -2.89 -11.52 -15.75
CA ASP A 145 -4.00 -12.43 -15.50
C ASP A 145 -4.86 -12.03 -14.29
N TYR A 146 -4.26 -11.46 -13.23
CA TYR A 146 -4.94 -11.29 -11.94
C TYR A 146 -5.05 -9.84 -11.47
N ALA A 147 -4.30 -8.88 -12.03
CA ALA A 147 -4.42 -7.51 -11.58
C ALA A 147 -5.77 -6.90 -11.94
N SER A 148 -6.41 -6.25 -10.95
CA SER A 148 -7.65 -5.52 -11.17
C SER A 148 -7.46 -4.33 -12.10
N ASP A 149 -8.53 -3.90 -12.77
CA ASP A 149 -8.51 -2.69 -13.61
C ASP A 149 -8.06 -1.45 -12.83
N THR A 150 -8.40 -1.38 -11.55
CA THR A 150 -7.95 -0.31 -10.66
C THR A 150 -6.43 -0.32 -10.50
N LEU A 151 -5.82 -1.48 -10.22
CA LEU A 151 -4.37 -1.60 -10.08
C LEU A 151 -3.67 -1.30 -11.42
N LYS A 152 -4.19 -1.83 -12.53
CA LYS A 152 -3.67 -1.52 -13.88
C LYS A 152 -3.73 -0.02 -14.15
N GLY A 153 -4.84 0.64 -13.82
CA GLY A 153 -4.98 2.09 -13.95
C GLY A 153 -3.99 2.89 -13.10
N TYR A 154 -3.68 2.45 -11.89
CA TYR A 154 -2.63 3.08 -11.06
C TYR A 154 -1.25 2.96 -11.69
N VAL A 155 -0.86 1.78 -12.14
CA VAL A 155 0.44 1.56 -12.77
C VAL A 155 0.56 2.37 -14.07
N GLU A 156 -0.50 2.41 -14.87
CA GLU A 156 -0.54 3.19 -16.10
C GLU A 156 -0.45 4.70 -15.86
N SER A 157 -1.09 5.20 -14.79
CA SER A 157 -1.05 6.62 -14.44
C SER A 157 0.35 7.12 -14.10
N GLY A 158 1.23 6.27 -13.61
CA GLY A 158 2.63 6.58 -13.34
C GLY A 158 3.52 6.61 -14.59
N GLY A 159 3.00 6.17 -15.72
CA GLY A 159 3.66 6.23 -17.02
C GLY A 159 4.98 5.45 -17.12
N GLU A 160 5.81 5.87 -18.05
CA GLU A 160 7.08 5.20 -18.35
C GLU A 160 8.08 5.28 -17.19
N GLU A 161 8.07 6.38 -16.43
CA GLU A 161 8.98 6.57 -15.32
C GLU A 161 8.70 5.57 -14.17
N LEU A 162 7.43 5.37 -13.83
CA LEU A 162 7.07 4.37 -12.83
C LEU A 162 7.42 2.95 -13.32
N ARG A 163 7.15 2.65 -14.59
CA ARG A 163 7.51 1.35 -15.18
C ARG A 163 9.01 1.07 -15.08
N LYS A 164 9.86 2.04 -15.37
CA LYS A 164 11.32 1.91 -15.20
C LYS A 164 11.72 1.59 -13.75
N CYS A 165 10.98 2.13 -12.77
CA CYS A 165 11.29 1.90 -11.37
C CYS A 165 10.98 0.47 -10.89
N ILE A 166 10.06 -0.23 -11.55
CA ILE A 166 9.56 -1.56 -11.15
C ILE A 166 9.99 -2.69 -12.09
N THR A 167 10.76 -2.39 -13.14
CA THR A 167 11.25 -3.38 -14.09
C THR A 167 12.73 -3.65 -13.91
N ASN A 168 13.16 -4.84 -14.31
CA ASN A 168 14.58 -5.17 -14.42
C ASN A 168 15.17 -4.76 -15.79
N ASP A 169 16.46 -5.04 -16.01
CA ASP A 169 17.17 -4.72 -17.26
C ASP A 169 16.59 -5.42 -18.51
N LYS A 170 15.78 -6.45 -18.34
CA LYS A 170 15.10 -7.16 -19.42
C LYS A 170 13.70 -6.58 -19.72
N GLY A 171 13.25 -5.62 -18.93
CA GLY A 171 11.91 -5.04 -19.02
C GLY A 171 10.82 -5.87 -18.32
N GLU A 172 11.20 -6.91 -17.57
CA GLU A 172 10.27 -7.73 -16.79
C GLU A 172 9.84 -7.00 -15.52
N MET A 173 8.55 -7.01 -15.20
CA MET A 173 7.99 -6.40 -14.00
C MET A 173 8.36 -7.22 -12.76
N MET A 174 9.06 -6.62 -11.81
CA MET A 174 9.60 -7.30 -10.64
C MET A 174 8.94 -6.89 -9.32
N ALA A 175 8.11 -5.85 -9.33
CA ALA A 175 7.41 -5.35 -8.16
C ALA A 175 6.08 -4.70 -8.55
N ILE A 176 5.11 -4.73 -7.63
CA ILE A 176 3.90 -3.92 -7.72
C ILE A 176 4.20 -2.60 -7.00
N PRO A 177 4.04 -1.44 -7.67
CA PRO A 177 4.30 -0.16 -7.02
C PRO A 177 3.20 0.18 -6.03
N ALA A 178 3.57 0.86 -4.93
CA ALA A 178 2.65 1.54 -4.04
C ALA A 178 2.73 3.05 -4.33
N PRO A 179 1.99 3.55 -5.32
CA PRO A 179 2.08 4.96 -5.69
C PRO A 179 1.51 5.83 -4.57
N SER A 180 2.25 6.88 -4.21
CA SER A 180 1.73 7.94 -3.39
C SER A 180 0.82 8.84 -4.23
N MET A 181 -0.31 9.25 -3.65
CA MET A 181 -1.16 10.24 -4.33
C MET A 181 -0.49 11.61 -4.22
N MET A 182 -0.10 12.20 -5.36
CA MET A 182 0.52 13.54 -5.43
C MET A 182 -0.26 14.61 -4.66
N VAL A 183 -1.58 14.50 -4.58
CA VAL A 183 -2.43 15.43 -3.83
C VAL A 183 -2.18 15.38 -2.33
N GLY A 184 -1.84 14.21 -1.78
CA GLY A 184 -1.49 14.05 -0.35
C GLY A 184 -0.12 14.65 0.01
N GLU A 185 0.70 14.97 -1.00
CA GLU A 185 2.05 15.50 -0.84
C GLU A 185 2.17 16.97 -1.24
N MET A 186 1.03 17.61 -1.57
CA MET A 186 1.01 19.05 -1.82
C MET A 186 1.15 19.78 -0.49
N ASN A 187 2.19 20.59 -0.40
CA ASN A 187 2.41 21.44 0.76
C ASN A 187 1.72 22.79 0.52
N GLU A 188 0.94 23.20 1.49
CA GLU A 188 0.30 24.50 1.51
C GLU A 188 0.85 25.33 2.67
N MET A 189 1.13 26.60 2.43
CA MET A 189 1.51 27.53 3.47
C MET A 189 0.25 28.21 4.02
N TRP A 190 0.05 28.09 5.32
CA TRP A 190 -1.02 28.79 6.03
C TRP A 190 -0.46 30.03 6.72
N ILE A 191 -1.20 31.13 6.60
CA ILE A 191 -0.84 32.40 7.25
C ILE A 191 -2.04 32.93 8.06
N ARG A 192 -1.78 33.53 9.20
CA ARG A 192 -2.79 34.17 10.04
C ARG A 192 -3.25 35.44 9.37
N GLN A 193 -4.44 35.40 8.77
CA GLN A 193 -5.02 36.56 8.08
C GLN A 193 -5.37 37.68 9.04
N ASP A 194 -5.87 37.34 10.21
CA ASP A 194 -6.18 38.30 11.27
C ASP A 194 -4.94 39.09 11.73
N TRP A 195 -3.77 38.46 11.78
CA TRP A 195 -2.51 39.13 12.10
C TRP A 195 -2.05 40.06 10.97
N LEU A 196 -2.22 39.65 9.73
CA LEU A 196 -1.95 40.53 8.60
C LEU A 196 -2.85 41.77 8.64
N GLU A 197 -4.15 41.59 8.89
CA GLU A 197 -5.12 42.69 8.99
C GLU A 197 -4.80 43.63 10.14
N ASN A 198 -4.46 43.11 11.32
CA ASN A 198 -4.09 43.90 12.50
C ASN A 198 -2.86 44.79 12.27
N LEU A 199 -1.91 44.26 11.51
CA LEU A 199 -0.68 44.99 11.16
C LEU A 199 -0.77 45.80 9.85
N GLY A 200 -1.88 45.68 9.11
CA GLY A 200 -2.08 46.33 7.81
C GLY A 200 -1.16 45.79 6.71
N LEU A 201 -0.81 44.50 6.79
CA LEU A 201 0.05 43.81 5.84
C LEU A 201 -0.76 43.04 4.79
N GLU A 202 -0.19 42.90 3.61
CA GLU A 202 -0.72 42.06 2.53
C GLU A 202 -0.20 40.63 2.61
N VAL A 203 -0.91 39.68 1.97
CA VAL A 203 -0.46 38.31 1.85
C VAL A 203 0.85 38.27 1.04
N PRO A 204 1.95 37.73 1.58
CA PRO A 204 3.24 37.72 0.90
C PRO A 204 3.22 36.88 -0.38
N ARG A 205 3.86 37.37 -1.43
CA ARG A 205 3.96 36.70 -2.74
C ARG A 205 5.39 36.39 -3.15
N THR A 206 6.35 36.92 -2.41
CA THR A 206 7.77 36.70 -2.59
C THR A 206 8.43 36.30 -1.28
N TRP A 207 9.64 35.77 -1.36
CA TRP A 207 10.40 35.40 -0.17
C TRP A 207 10.79 36.58 0.71
N ASP A 208 11.10 37.70 0.08
CA ASP A 208 11.42 38.92 0.81
C ASP A 208 10.17 39.45 1.55
N GLU A 209 9.02 39.42 0.93
CA GLU A 209 7.75 39.77 1.56
C GLU A 209 7.41 38.82 2.71
N LEU A 210 7.62 37.51 2.54
CA LEU A 210 7.40 36.53 3.59
C LEU A 210 8.32 36.77 4.80
N ALA A 211 9.58 37.04 4.53
CA ALA A 211 10.54 37.36 5.58
C ALA A 211 10.15 38.64 6.34
N ALA A 212 9.70 39.67 5.63
CA ALA A 212 9.24 40.91 6.25
C ALA A 212 7.96 40.72 7.10
N VAL A 213 7.01 39.90 6.61
CA VAL A 213 5.81 39.53 7.38
C VAL A 213 6.17 38.73 8.62
N ALA A 214 7.08 37.76 8.49
CA ALA A 214 7.53 36.94 9.61
C ALA A 214 8.22 37.78 10.67
N GLU A 215 9.08 38.76 10.27
CA GLU A 215 9.70 39.73 11.18
C GLU A 215 8.66 40.60 11.89
N ALA A 216 7.66 41.10 11.15
CA ALA A 216 6.57 41.88 11.69
C ALA A 216 5.75 41.10 12.71
N PHE A 217 5.46 39.83 12.44
CA PHE A 217 4.74 38.95 13.37
C PHE A 217 5.50 38.75 14.70
N VAL A 218 6.83 38.68 14.66
CA VAL A 218 7.63 38.53 15.87
C VAL A 218 7.77 39.86 16.65
N THR A 219 7.76 41.00 15.95
CA THR A 219 8.19 42.27 16.58
C THR A 219 7.10 43.30 16.82
N GLN A 220 5.86 43.08 16.27
CA GLN A 220 4.82 44.10 16.28
C GLN A 220 3.53 43.67 16.98
N ASP A 221 3.57 42.63 17.84
CA ASP A 221 2.43 42.19 18.65
C ASP A 221 1.13 42.05 17.80
N PRO A 222 1.10 41.12 16.80
CA PRO A 222 0.00 41.03 15.86
C PRO A 222 -1.33 40.53 16.49
N ASP A 223 -1.30 39.92 17.65
CA ASP A 223 -2.47 39.46 18.39
C ASP A 223 -2.95 40.48 19.43
N GLY A 224 -2.17 41.55 19.68
CA GLY A 224 -2.55 42.68 20.53
C GLY A 224 -2.63 42.35 22.02
N ASN A 225 -1.94 41.30 22.46
CA ASN A 225 -1.96 40.88 23.86
C ASN A 225 -0.97 41.63 24.75
N GLY A 226 -0.03 42.38 24.15
CA GLY A 226 0.98 43.19 24.84
C GLY A 226 2.19 42.40 25.31
N GLU A 227 2.30 41.15 24.88
CA GLU A 227 3.43 40.26 25.18
C GLU A 227 4.23 39.94 23.90
N ASP A 228 5.53 39.65 24.07
CA ASP A 228 6.44 39.32 22.95
C ASP A 228 6.51 37.77 22.79
N ASP A 229 5.39 37.17 22.40
CA ASP A 229 5.23 35.73 22.39
C ASP A 229 4.78 35.12 21.02
N THR A 230 4.69 35.97 20.00
CA THR A 230 4.29 35.55 18.65
C THR A 230 5.44 35.02 17.81
N ILE A 231 5.12 34.06 16.94
CA ILE A 231 6.12 33.36 16.10
C ILE A 231 5.91 33.74 14.63
N GLY A 232 7.00 34.10 13.94
CA GLY A 232 6.93 34.50 12.54
C GLY A 232 6.71 33.34 11.57
N ILE A 233 7.47 32.28 11.74
CA ILE A 233 7.32 31.03 10.94
C ILE A 233 7.37 29.84 11.88
N LEU A 234 6.36 28.99 11.81
CA LEU A 234 6.29 27.75 12.56
C LEU A 234 6.83 26.59 11.72
N GLY A 235 7.74 25.84 12.29
CA GLY A 235 8.24 24.59 11.72
C GLY A 235 8.47 23.55 12.80
N PRO A 236 8.66 22.27 12.43
CA PRO A 236 8.97 21.23 13.39
C PRO A 236 10.32 21.49 14.05
N GLY A 237 10.35 21.52 15.38
CA GLY A 237 11.56 21.75 16.17
C GLY A 237 12.53 20.56 16.21
N ASN A 238 12.26 19.48 15.48
CA ASN A 238 13.07 18.29 15.48
C ASN A 238 13.97 18.25 14.23
N SER A 239 15.24 18.45 14.44
CA SER A 239 16.26 18.53 13.37
C SER A 239 16.51 17.24 12.58
N ASN A 240 15.89 16.13 12.97
CA ASN A 240 16.09 14.85 12.30
C ASN A 240 15.16 14.62 11.09
N HIS A 241 14.24 15.54 10.83
CA HIS A 241 13.19 15.35 9.82
C HIS A 241 13.24 16.34 8.66
N ILE A 242 14.41 16.89 8.35
CA ILE A 242 14.58 17.76 7.16
C ILE A 242 14.25 16.97 5.86
N ASN A 243 14.36 15.66 5.89
CA ASN A 243 14.09 14.78 4.72
C ASN A 243 12.76 14.05 4.78
N ASP A 244 11.94 14.26 5.79
CA ASP A 244 10.68 13.53 5.99
C ASP A 244 9.52 14.37 5.45
N ILE A 245 9.42 14.42 4.13
CA ILE A 245 8.41 15.20 3.41
C ILE A 245 6.99 14.68 3.65
N GLY A 246 6.85 13.38 4.00
CA GLY A 246 5.56 12.69 4.06
C GLY A 246 4.75 12.89 5.35
N ASP A 247 5.38 13.14 6.50
CA ASP A 247 4.70 13.12 7.80
C ASP A 247 4.60 14.49 8.50
N ASN A 248 5.16 15.54 7.94
CA ASN A 248 5.25 16.84 8.60
C ASN A 248 4.25 17.85 8.03
N GLN A 249 3.12 17.98 8.67
CA GLN A 249 2.14 19.03 8.35
C GLN A 249 2.72 20.45 8.46
N PHE A 250 3.90 20.63 9.07
CA PHE A 250 4.58 21.89 9.26
C PHE A 250 6.04 21.86 8.80
N GLY A 251 6.39 20.99 7.84
CA GLY A 251 7.76 20.89 7.32
C GLY A 251 8.20 22.15 6.61
N LEU A 252 9.46 22.56 6.84
CA LEU A 252 10.08 23.69 6.15
C LEU A 252 10.80 23.27 4.85
N ASP A 253 10.79 21.99 4.51
CA ASP A 253 11.45 21.45 3.32
C ASP A 253 11.00 22.11 2.01
N PRO A 254 9.67 22.35 1.77
CA PRO A 254 9.24 23.08 0.58
C PRO A 254 9.82 24.49 0.50
N LEU A 255 9.98 25.13 1.65
CA LEU A 255 10.63 26.44 1.75
C LEU A 255 12.09 26.34 1.31
N PHE A 256 12.86 25.39 1.84
CA PHE A 256 14.26 25.20 1.47
C PHE A 256 14.43 24.73 0.03
N CYS A 257 13.61 23.81 -0.44
CA CYS A 257 13.65 23.33 -1.83
C CYS A 257 13.40 24.42 -2.85
N SER A 258 12.59 25.43 -2.53
CA SER A 258 12.32 26.56 -3.43
C SER A 258 13.51 27.49 -3.67
N PHE A 259 14.52 27.45 -2.80
CA PHE A 259 15.78 28.19 -2.98
C PHE A 259 16.82 27.44 -3.82
N GLN A 260 16.58 26.16 -4.10
CA GLN A 260 17.49 25.38 -4.96
C GLN A 260 17.15 25.68 -6.41
N SER A 261 18.02 26.43 -7.07
CA SER A 261 18.02 26.54 -8.53
C SER A 261 18.58 25.23 -9.11
N TYR A 262 17.79 24.52 -9.85
CA TYR A 262 18.21 23.38 -10.65
C TYR A 262 18.98 23.84 -11.88
#